data_b78ca1f4a4ce765f6419a38c91be843c
#
_entry.id   b78ca1f4a4ce765f6419a38c91be843c
#
_cell.length_a   1.000
_cell.length_b   1.000
_cell.length_c   1.000
_cell.angle_alpha   90.00
_cell.angle_beta   90.00
_cell.angle_gamma   90.00
#
_symmetry.space_group_name_H-M   'P 1'
#
loop_
_entity.id
_entity.type
_entity.pdbx_description
1 polymer ?
#
loop_
_entity_poly.entity_id
_entity_poly.type
_entity_poly.pdbx_seq_one_letter_code
_entity_poly.pdbx_strand_id
1 'polypeptide(L)'
;YAAGRWYAASAEGHPLLDAATGEEVARISSAGLDLGAMAHHARTVGGPAIRELTFHERALLLKELATHLTGLKDEFYELSLSTGATRRDSMIDIDGGFGTLFSYAGKGRRELPNARFIVDGATEVMGKTGTFVGQHIMTPLQGVAVHINAFNFPVWGMLEKLAPTLLAGVPAIVKPATVTSYLTEAVFRAMIESRIFPEGAIQLICGSAGDLLDHLDCQCAVAFTGSADTGRHLKSNKTIIENSVRFNQEADSLNFSMLGPDAAPGSDEFDLFVKEVAKEMTSKTGQKCTAIRRTLVPGNMVEDVMKDWSRRRGGCARRRRWRRPHPSA
;
A
#
# COMPACT_ATOMS: atom_id res chain seq x y z
N TYR A 1 -7.36 -11.51 11.11
CA TYR A 1 -6.70 -12.81 11.08
C TYR A 1 -5.39 -12.73 11.85
N ALA A 2 -5.30 -13.46 12.95
CA ALA A 2 -4.23 -13.34 13.91
C ALA A 2 -3.78 -14.73 14.38
N ALA A 3 -2.47 -14.96 14.45
CA ALA A 3 -1.87 -16.19 14.94
C ALA A 3 -2.54 -17.47 14.36
N GLY A 4 -2.68 -17.52 13.04
CA GLY A 4 -3.21 -18.66 12.28
C GLY A 4 -4.74 -18.82 12.32
N ARG A 5 -5.50 -17.89 12.90
CA ARG A 5 -6.98 -18.00 13.02
C ARG A 5 -7.70 -16.67 12.80
N TRP A 6 -8.94 -16.76 12.37
CA TRP A 6 -9.85 -15.63 12.37
C TRP A 6 -10.25 -15.27 13.79
N TYR A 7 -10.20 -13.99 14.09
CA TYR A 7 -10.53 -13.42 15.39
C TYR A 7 -11.74 -12.48 15.24
N ALA A 8 -12.74 -12.67 16.09
CA ALA A 8 -13.85 -11.75 16.23
C ALA A 8 -13.73 -11.02 17.58
N ALA A 9 -13.73 -9.69 17.54
CA ALA A 9 -13.63 -8.89 18.75
C ALA A 9 -14.85 -9.12 19.67
N SER A 10 -14.62 -9.08 20.97
CA SER A 10 -15.68 -9.24 21.99
C SER A 10 -16.54 -8.00 22.19
N ALA A 11 -16.05 -6.83 21.79
CA ALA A 11 -16.76 -5.56 21.86
C ALA A 11 -17.50 -5.24 20.54
N GLU A 12 -18.63 -4.55 20.65
CA GLU A 12 -19.34 -4.03 19.49
C GLU A 12 -18.41 -3.10 18.67
N GLY A 13 -18.27 -3.40 17.37
CA GLY A 13 -17.39 -2.65 16.49
C GLY A 13 -18.00 -1.32 16.02
N HIS A 14 -17.15 -0.42 15.56
CA HIS A 14 -17.59 0.79 14.88
C HIS A 14 -18.14 0.46 13.48
N PRO A 15 -19.28 1.04 13.07
CA PRO A 15 -19.83 0.82 11.75
C PRO A 15 -18.91 1.42 10.67
N LEU A 16 -18.75 0.70 9.58
CA LEU A 16 -18.15 1.17 8.33
C LEU A 16 -19.26 1.39 7.32
N LEU A 17 -19.31 2.59 6.76
CA LEU A 17 -20.42 3.02 5.92
C LEU A 17 -20.02 3.01 4.44
N ASP A 18 -20.98 2.68 3.61
CA ASP A 18 -20.91 2.94 2.17
C ASP A 18 -20.77 4.44 1.92
N ALA A 19 -19.74 4.83 1.19
CA ALA A 19 -19.41 6.24 0.97
C ALA A 19 -20.42 6.98 0.06
N ALA A 20 -21.28 6.25 -0.66
CA ALA A 20 -22.29 6.81 -1.55
C ALA A 20 -23.68 6.84 -0.91
N THR A 21 -24.08 5.77 -0.20
CA THR A 21 -25.44 5.60 0.37
C THR A 21 -25.51 5.96 1.85
N GLY A 22 -24.39 5.81 2.58
CA GLY A 22 -24.35 5.96 4.03
C GLY A 22 -24.87 4.73 4.79
N GLU A 23 -25.21 3.66 4.09
CA GLU A 23 -25.63 2.40 4.69
C GLU A 23 -24.44 1.67 5.33
N GLU A 24 -24.70 0.87 6.37
CA GLU A 24 -23.68 0.08 7.03
C GLU A 24 -23.24 -1.10 6.13
N VAL A 25 -21.96 -1.19 5.82
CA VAL A 25 -21.34 -2.27 5.04
C VAL A 25 -20.75 -3.34 5.96
N ALA A 26 -20.11 -2.93 7.06
CA ALA A 26 -19.44 -3.83 7.99
C ALA A 26 -19.24 -3.16 9.36
N ARG A 27 -18.78 -3.91 10.34
CA ARG A 27 -18.32 -3.39 11.63
C ARG A 27 -16.88 -3.79 11.88
N ILE A 28 -16.13 -2.94 12.54
CA ILE A 28 -14.69 -3.11 12.76
C ILE A 28 -14.34 -2.93 14.24
N SER A 29 -13.56 -3.86 14.78
CA SER A 29 -12.97 -3.74 16.12
C SER A 29 -11.74 -4.63 16.23
N SER A 30 -10.70 -4.14 16.93
CA SER A 30 -9.53 -4.93 17.33
C SER A 30 -9.50 -5.14 18.88
N ALA A 31 -10.61 -4.87 19.56
CA ALA A 31 -10.68 -5.01 21.03
C ALA A 31 -10.37 -6.43 21.48
N GLY A 32 -9.43 -6.57 22.42
CA GLY A 32 -9.00 -7.86 22.97
C GLY A 32 -8.03 -8.64 22.08
N LEU A 33 -7.60 -8.09 20.94
CA LEU A 33 -6.59 -8.72 20.09
C LEU A 33 -5.20 -8.60 20.74
N ASP A 34 -4.54 -9.73 20.93
CA ASP A 34 -3.17 -9.79 21.45
C ASP A 34 -2.16 -9.51 20.31
N LEU A 35 -1.69 -8.27 20.25
CA LEU A 35 -0.78 -7.80 19.21
C LEU A 35 0.65 -8.31 19.42
N GLY A 36 1.04 -8.55 20.67
CA GLY A 36 2.30 -9.21 21.02
C GLY A 36 2.33 -10.65 20.53
N ALA A 37 1.24 -11.42 20.74
CA ALA A 37 1.12 -12.78 20.22
C ALA A 37 1.17 -12.81 18.68
N MET A 38 0.60 -11.83 17.99
CA MET A 38 0.71 -11.71 16.52
C MET A 38 2.17 -11.52 16.08
N ALA A 39 2.89 -10.59 16.72
CA ALA A 39 4.31 -10.36 16.42
C ALA A 39 5.16 -11.60 16.72
N HIS A 40 4.88 -12.29 17.83
CA HIS A 40 5.54 -13.55 18.19
C HIS A 40 5.26 -14.65 17.18
N HIS A 41 4.00 -14.88 16.79
CA HIS A 41 3.61 -15.88 15.80
C HIS A 41 4.27 -15.62 14.43
N ALA A 42 4.31 -14.37 13.99
CA ALA A 42 5.02 -14.01 12.76
C ALA A 42 6.51 -14.43 12.82
N ARG A 43 7.18 -14.17 13.95
CA ARG A 43 8.60 -14.50 14.11
C ARG A 43 8.89 -16.00 14.21
N THR A 44 8.03 -16.73 14.94
CA THR A 44 8.31 -18.12 15.32
C THR A 44 7.68 -19.15 14.39
N VAL A 45 6.64 -18.78 13.65
CA VAL A 45 5.93 -19.66 12.69
C VAL A 45 6.13 -19.15 11.26
N GLY A 46 5.61 -17.96 10.94
CA GLY A 46 5.62 -17.44 9.57
C GLY A 46 7.02 -17.19 9.02
N GLY A 47 7.88 -16.56 9.82
CA GLY A 47 9.25 -16.24 9.41
C GLY A 47 10.08 -17.48 9.07
N PRO A 48 10.21 -18.49 9.94
CA PRO A 48 10.89 -19.74 9.59
C PRO A 48 10.33 -20.38 8.33
N ALA A 49 9.01 -20.54 8.23
CA ALA A 49 8.38 -21.20 7.11
C ALA A 49 8.66 -20.51 5.75
N ILE A 50 8.60 -19.16 5.71
CA ILE A 50 8.87 -18.43 4.47
C ILE A 50 10.37 -18.36 4.13
N ARG A 51 11.26 -18.36 5.12
CA ARG A 51 12.73 -18.36 4.90
C ARG A 51 13.30 -19.68 4.42
N GLU A 52 12.59 -20.80 4.61
CA GLU A 52 12.96 -22.08 4.01
C GLU A 52 12.88 -22.05 2.49
N LEU A 53 12.07 -21.19 1.92
CA LEU A 53 11.90 -21.03 0.48
C LEU A 53 13.01 -20.15 -0.12
N THR A 54 13.46 -20.49 -1.33
CA THR A 54 14.34 -19.64 -2.14
C THR A 54 13.59 -18.43 -2.70
N PHE A 55 14.31 -17.43 -3.21
CA PHE A 55 13.69 -16.30 -3.91
C PHE A 55 12.79 -16.74 -5.07
N HIS A 56 13.22 -17.77 -5.82
CA HIS A 56 12.44 -18.29 -6.95
C HIS A 56 11.15 -18.96 -6.50
N GLU A 57 11.18 -19.75 -5.43
CA GLU A 57 9.99 -20.39 -4.86
C GLU A 57 9.02 -19.34 -4.34
N ARG A 58 9.48 -18.35 -3.56
CA ARG A 58 8.65 -17.22 -3.10
C ARG A 58 8.05 -16.43 -4.27
N ALA A 59 8.83 -16.21 -5.33
CA ALA A 59 8.35 -15.56 -6.55
C ALA A 59 7.26 -16.37 -7.27
N LEU A 60 7.34 -17.70 -7.26
CA LEU A 60 6.29 -18.57 -7.81
C LEU A 60 5.01 -18.49 -6.99
N LEU A 61 5.09 -18.48 -5.64
CA LEU A 61 3.93 -18.27 -4.78
C LEU A 61 3.26 -16.91 -5.02
N LEU A 62 4.04 -15.84 -5.21
CA LEU A 62 3.50 -14.52 -5.58
C LEU A 62 2.73 -14.57 -6.91
N LYS A 63 3.26 -15.29 -7.91
CA LYS A 63 2.59 -15.46 -9.21
C LYS A 63 1.29 -16.25 -9.08
N GLU A 64 1.32 -17.32 -8.32
CA GLU A 64 0.14 -18.17 -8.06
C GLU A 64 -0.94 -17.40 -7.35
N LEU A 65 -0.58 -16.64 -6.31
CA LEU A 65 -1.50 -15.75 -5.60
C LEU A 65 -2.11 -14.70 -6.52
N ALA A 66 -1.31 -14.04 -7.35
CA ALA A 66 -1.79 -13.05 -8.31
C ALA A 66 -2.80 -13.66 -9.31
N THR A 67 -2.53 -14.88 -9.76
CA THR A 67 -3.43 -15.62 -10.66
C THR A 67 -4.74 -15.98 -9.96
N HIS A 68 -4.68 -16.48 -8.74
CA HIS A 68 -5.86 -16.82 -7.92
C HIS A 68 -6.76 -15.59 -7.70
N LEU A 69 -6.17 -14.48 -7.22
CA LEU A 69 -6.90 -13.24 -6.96
C LEU A 69 -7.49 -12.62 -8.24
N THR A 70 -6.80 -12.74 -9.38
CA THR A 70 -7.32 -12.27 -10.67
C THR A 70 -8.59 -13.01 -11.07
N GLY A 71 -8.73 -14.29 -10.71
CA GLY A 71 -9.94 -15.07 -10.94
C GLY A 71 -11.16 -14.58 -10.14
N LEU A 72 -10.94 -13.87 -9.03
CA LEU A 72 -11.97 -13.37 -8.11
C LEU A 72 -12.25 -11.86 -8.25
N LYS A 73 -11.58 -11.17 -9.16
CA LYS A 73 -11.54 -9.71 -9.22
C LYS A 73 -12.92 -9.02 -9.37
N ASP A 74 -13.88 -9.67 -10.02
CA ASP A 74 -15.20 -9.07 -10.24
C ASP A 74 -15.96 -8.91 -8.90
N GLU A 75 -15.79 -9.84 -7.96
CA GLU A 75 -16.36 -9.74 -6.61
C GLU A 75 -15.76 -8.54 -5.84
N PHE A 76 -14.46 -8.34 -5.97
CA PHE A 76 -13.78 -7.20 -5.36
C PHE A 76 -14.16 -5.86 -6.00
N TYR A 77 -14.43 -5.83 -7.31
CA TYR A 77 -14.94 -4.62 -7.97
C TYR A 77 -16.29 -4.20 -7.41
N GLU A 78 -17.22 -5.13 -7.24
CA GLU A 78 -18.54 -4.84 -6.68
C GLU A 78 -18.42 -4.29 -5.25
N LEU A 79 -17.63 -4.94 -4.39
CA LEU A 79 -17.41 -4.47 -3.03
C LEU A 79 -16.69 -3.10 -2.99
N SER A 80 -15.79 -2.84 -3.94
CA SER A 80 -15.06 -1.58 -4.05
C SER A 80 -15.96 -0.39 -4.33
N LEU A 81 -17.14 -0.56 -4.93
CA LEU A 81 -18.09 0.53 -5.16
C LEU A 81 -18.53 1.19 -3.86
N SER A 82 -18.64 0.44 -2.78
CA SER A 82 -18.96 0.97 -1.45
C SER A 82 -17.90 1.92 -0.88
N THR A 83 -16.68 1.93 -1.42
CA THR A 83 -15.66 2.95 -1.08
C THR A 83 -15.92 4.31 -1.74
N GLY A 84 -16.96 4.44 -2.55
CA GLY A 84 -17.24 5.60 -3.41
C GLY A 84 -16.42 5.60 -4.71
N ALA A 85 -15.66 4.55 -4.98
CA ALA A 85 -14.92 4.39 -6.23
C ALA A 85 -15.87 4.13 -7.40
N THR A 86 -15.52 4.64 -8.59
CA THR A 86 -16.13 4.17 -9.83
C THR A 86 -15.52 2.81 -10.22
N ARG A 87 -16.20 2.04 -11.09
CA ARG A 87 -15.62 0.77 -11.59
C ARG A 87 -14.21 0.97 -12.19
N ARG A 88 -13.98 2.08 -12.88
CA ARG A 88 -12.65 2.43 -13.41
C ARG A 88 -11.62 2.66 -12.32
N ASP A 89 -11.99 3.34 -11.25
CA ASP A 89 -11.11 3.58 -10.11
C ASP A 89 -10.83 2.28 -9.34
N SER A 90 -11.82 1.38 -9.24
CA SER A 90 -11.67 0.04 -8.66
C SER A 90 -10.68 -0.80 -9.46
N MET A 91 -10.73 -0.75 -10.80
CA MET A 91 -9.74 -1.43 -11.66
C MET A 91 -8.32 -0.91 -11.42
N ILE A 92 -8.13 0.40 -11.22
CA ILE A 92 -6.80 0.96 -10.92
C ILE A 92 -6.24 0.38 -9.61
N ASP A 93 -7.06 0.29 -8.58
CA ASP A 93 -6.64 -0.25 -7.28
C ASP A 93 -6.42 -1.78 -7.33
N ILE A 94 -7.40 -2.52 -7.81
CA ILE A 94 -7.41 -3.98 -7.75
C ILE A 94 -6.44 -4.58 -8.77
N ASP A 95 -6.56 -4.21 -10.06
CA ASP A 95 -5.65 -4.72 -11.09
C ASP A 95 -4.23 -4.20 -10.90
N GLY A 96 -4.07 -2.96 -10.41
CA GLY A 96 -2.75 -2.40 -10.04
C GLY A 96 -2.10 -3.20 -8.92
N GLY A 97 -2.85 -3.56 -7.89
CA GLY A 97 -2.37 -4.40 -6.80
C GLY A 97 -1.96 -5.79 -7.28
N PHE A 98 -2.80 -6.47 -8.07
CA PHE A 98 -2.47 -7.79 -8.63
C PHE A 98 -1.30 -7.73 -9.61
N GLY A 99 -1.23 -6.67 -10.42
CA GLY A 99 -0.09 -6.39 -11.30
C GLY A 99 1.22 -6.24 -10.56
N THR A 100 1.19 -5.68 -9.35
CA THR A 100 2.37 -5.57 -8.50
C THR A 100 2.88 -6.95 -8.05
N LEU A 101 2.00 -7.88 -7.67
CA LEU A 101 2.39 -9.26 -7.37
C LEU A 101 3.06 -9.93 -8.57
N PHE A 102 2.50 -9.82 -9.79
CA PHE A 102 3.13 -10.34 -11.02
C PHE A 102 4.49 -9.70 -11.29
N SER A 103 4.62 -8.40 -11.08
CA SER A 103 5.86 -7.66 -11.28
C SER A 103 6.98 -8.17 -10.37
N TYR A 104 6.70 -8.33 -9.06
CA TYR A 104 7.68 -8.86 -8.12
C TYR A 104 7.95 -10.35 -8.32
N ALA A 105 6.97 -11.13 -8.72
CA ALA A 105 7.17 -12.52 -9.14
C ALA A 105 8.13 -12.61 -10.34
N GLY A 106 7.94 -11.75 -11.34
CA GLY A 106 8.83 -11.65 -12.50
C GLY A 106 10.26 -11.22 -12.12
N LYS A 107 10.40 -10.18 -11.32
CA LYS A 107 11.69 -9.68 -10.81
C LYS A 107 12.41 -10.75 -9.99
N GLY A 108 11.72 -11.37 -9.04
CA GLY A 108 12.30 -12.39 -8.16
C GLY A 108 12.94 -13.55 -8.93
N ARG A 109 12.36 -13.93 -10.07
CA ARG A 109 12.90 -14.99 -10.90
C ARG A 109 14.00 -14.57 -11.87
N ARG A 110 13.99 -13.32 -12.33
CA ARG A 110 14.96 -12.83 -13.32
C ARG A 110 16.19 -12.19 -12.71
N GLU A 111 16.00 -11.51 -11.58
CA GLU A 111 17.01 -10.61 -11.00
C GLU A 111 17.62 -11.15 -9.71
N LEU A 112 16.96 -12.10 -9.03
CA LEU A 112 17.46 -12.69 -7.78
C LEU A 112 17.95 -14.12 -7.99
N PRO A 113 18.91 -14.60 -7.17
CA PRO A 113 19.41 -15.96 -7.28
C PRO A 113 18.37 -16.99 -6.81
N ASN A 114 18.45 -18.22 -7.31
CA ASN A 114 17.68 -19.33 -6.74
C ASN A 114 18.32 -19.83 -5.44
N ALA A 115 18.33 -18.96 -4.45
CA ALA A 115 18.93 -19.18 -3.13
C ALA A 115 18.08 -18.50 -2.06
N ARG A 116 18.40 -18.71 -0.78
CA ARG A 116 17.73 -18.09 0.38
C ARG A 116 18.36 -16.76 0.79
N PHE A 117 19.52 -16.42 0.24
CA PHE A 117 20.29 -15.22 0.50
C PHE A 117 20.93 -14.71 -0.79
N ILE A 118 21.44 -13.49 -0.77
CA ILE A 118 22.15 -12.87 -1.89
C ILE A 118 23.61 -12.64 -1.45
N VAL A 119 24.56 -13.10 -2.28
CA VAL A 119 25.95 -12.66 -2.19
C VAL A 119 26.06 -11.35 -2.99
N ASP A 120 26.36 -10.25 -2.31
CA ASP A 120 26.40 -8.92 -2.87
C ASP A 120 27.83 -8.54 -3.26
N GLY A 121 28.08 -8.51 -4.56
CA GLY A 121 29.39 -8.20 -5.13
C GLY A 121 30.42 -9.33 -5.01
N ALA A 122 31.67 -9.01 -5.35
CA ALA A 122 32.80 -9.91 -5.23
C ALA A 122 33.42 -9.83 -3.83
N THR A 123 34.21 -10.85 -3.45
CA THR A 123 35.02 -10.81 -2.26
C THR A 123 36.10 -9.71 -2.40
N GLU A 124 36.19 -8.83 -1.43
CA GLU A 124 37.17 -7.74 -1.40
C GLU A 124 38.36 -8.08 -0.50
N VAL A 125 39.57 -7.82 -1.00
CA VAL A 125 40.80 -7.95 -0.24
C VAL A 125 41.04 -6.66 0.54
N MET A 126 40.92 -6.73 1.86
CA MET A 126 41.02 -5.57 2.76
C MET A 126 42.42 -5.35 3.34
N GLY A 127 43.29 -6.37 3.27
CA GLY A 127 44.66 -6.33 3.82
C GLY A 127 45.74 -6.43 2.76
N LYS A 128 46.93 -5.87 3.00
CA LYS A 128 48.08 -5.90 2.07
C LYS A 128 48.58 -7.31 1.75
N THR A 129 48.33 -8.28 2.62
CA THR A 129 48.80 -9.66 2.48
C THR A 129 47.77 -10.62 1.93
N GLY A 130 46.53 -10.13 1.60
CA GLY A 130 45.45 -10.98 1.12
C GLY A 130 44.84 -11.94 2.15
N THR A 131 45.25 -11.82 3.44
CA THR A 131 44.77 -12.67 4.53
C THR A 131 43.51 -12.15 5.22
N PHE A 132 43.12 -10.89 4.93
CA PHE A 132 41.91 -10.27 5.44
C PHE A 132 41.00 -9.91 4.24
N VAL A 133 39.85 -10.54 4.19
CA VAL A 133 38.86 -10.38 3.10
C VAL A 133 37.49 -10.08 3.66
N GLY A 134 36.69 -9.32 2.91
CA GLY A 134 35.29 -9.00 3.20
C GLY A 134 34.36 -9.55 2.12
N GLN A 135 33.17 -9.98 2.53
CA GLN A 135 32.10 -10.39 1.63
C GLN A 135 30.76 -9.97 2.20
N HIS A 136 29.95 -9.25 1.42
CA HIS A 136 28.60 -8.90 1.81
C HIS A 136 27.63 -10.03 1.49
N ILE A 137 26.80 -10.40 2.47
CA ILE A 137 25.72 -11.38 2.32
C ILE A 137 24.45 -10.77 2.85
N MET A 138 23.42 -10.67 1.98
CA MET A 138 22.10 -10.19 2.36
C MET A 138 21.22 -11.38 2.72
N THR A 139 20.75 -11.43 3.98
CA THR A 139 19.82 -12.44 4.49
C THR A 139 18.47 -11.83 4.83
N PRO A 140 17.37 -12.60 4.83
CA PRO A 140 16.08 -12.11 5.31
C PRO A 140 16.14 -11.63 6.76
N LEU A 141 15.40 -10.58 7.09
CA LEU A 141 15.18 -10.15 8.47
C LEU A 141 14.50 -11.26 9.28
N GLN A 142 14.87 -11.39 10.56
CA GLN A 142 14.33 -12.40 11.47
C GLN A 142 13.06 -11.97 12.21
N GLY A 143 12.64 -10.72 12.02
CA GLY A 143 11.46 -10.12 12.65
C GLY A 143 10.22 -10.21 11.78
N VAL A 144 9.39 -9.18 11.86
CA VAL A 144 8.13 -9.01 11.13
C VAL A 144 8.07 -7.64 10.45
N ALA A 145 7.44 -7.56 9.29
CA ALA A 145 7.10 -6.30 8.66
C ALA A 145 5.68 -5.88 9.05
N VAL A 146 5.52 -4.66 9.54
CA VAL A 146 4.22 -4.06 9.85
C VAL A 146 3.87 -3.07 8.74
N HIS A 147 2.77 -3.32 8.05
CA HIS A 147 2.29 -2.48 6.96
C HIS A 147 1.07 -1.67 7.39
N ILE A 148 1.22 -0.37 7.53
CA ILE A 148 0.13 0.55 7.86
C ILE A 148 -0.23 1.32 6.60
N ASN A 149 -1.44 1.09 6.07
CA ASN A 149 -1.84 1.52 4.74
C ASN A 149 -2.84 2.68 4.76
N ALA A 150 -2.83 3.49 3.69
CA ALA A 150 -3.81 4.55 3.47
C ALA A 150 -5.14 4.01 2.93
N PHE A 151 -6.19 4.85 3.00
CA PHE A 151 -7.54 4.47 2.62
C PHE A 151 -7.80 4.44 1.10
N ASN A 152 -7.01 5.18 0.34
CA ASN A 152 -7.30 5.50 -1.06
C ASN A 152 -7.00 4.34 -2.04
N PHE A 153 -6.12 3.42 -1.67
CA PHE A 153 -5.79 2.21 -2.42
C PHE A 153 -5.77 1.00 -1.48
N PRO A 154 -6.94 0.55 -0.98
CA PRO A 154 -7.01 -0.51 0.02
C PRO A 154 -6.43 -1.85 -0.45
N VAL A 155 -6.50 -2.17 -1.74
CA VAL A 155 -5.95 -3.40 -2.33
C VAL A 155 -4.50 -3.19 -2.79
N TRP A 156 -4.25 -2.19 -3.63
CA TRP A 156 -2.89 -1.92 -4.12
C TRP A 156 -1.94 -1.58 -2.97
N GLY A 157 -2.34 -0.68 -2.07
CA GLY A 157 -1.51 -0.28 -0.93
C GLY A 157 -1.14 -1.44 0.01
N MET A 158 -1.97 -2.49 0.12
CA MET A 158 -1.62 -3.73 0.78
C MET A 158 -0.59 -4.53 -0.04
N LEU A 159 -0.88 -4.77 -1.31
CA LEU A 159 -0.13 -5.71 -2.13
C LEU A 159 1.24 -5.17 -2.56
N GLU A 160 1.38 -3.85 -2.76
CA GLU A 160 2.68 -3.22 -3.07
C GLU A 160 3.72 -3.37 -1.95
N LYS A 161 3.27 -3.50 -0.69
CA LYS A 161 4.13 -3.76 0.46
C LYS A 161 4.31 -5.25 0.71
N LEU A 162 3.25 -6.05 0.53
CA LEU A 162 3.33 -7.51 0.72
C LEU A 162 4.25 -8.17 -0.29
N ALA A 163 4.18 -7.79 -1.57
CA ALA A 163 4.95 -8.43 -2.63
C ALA A 163 6.48 -8.41 -2.36
N PRO A 164 7.14 -7.26 -2.15
CA PRO A 164 8.57 -7.22 -1.82
C PRO A 164 8.89 -7.85 -0.47
N THR A 165 8.01 -7.69 0.53
CA THR A 165 8.22 -8.24 1.87
C THR A 165 8.24 -9.77 1.86
N LEU A 166 7.26 -10.40 1.24
CA LEU A 166 7.18 -11.85 1.12
C LEU A 166 8.30 -12.40 0.22
N LEU A 167 8.65 -11.69 -0.87
CA LEU A 167 9.78 -12.05 -1.71
C LEU A 167 11.11 -11.99 -0.94
N ALA A 168 11.27 -11.01 -0.05
CA ALA A 168 12.43 -10.91 0.82
C ALA A 168 12.47 -11.98 1.94
N GLY A 169 11.42 -12.79 2.10
CA GLY A 169 11.35 -13.85 3.11
C GLY A 169 11.00 -13.36 4.51
N VAL A 170 10.25 -12.27 4.60
CA VAL A 170 9.81 -11.65 5.86
C VAL A 170 8.29 -11.80 5.99
N PRO A 171 7.77 -12.28 7.14
CA PRO A 171 6.34 -12.32 7.40
C PRO A 171 5.80 -10.92 7.64
N ALA A 172 4.49 -10.71 7.38
CA ALA A 172 3.88 -9.39 7.49
C ALA A 172 2.62 -9.36 8.34
N ILE A 173 2.42 -8.25 9.06
CA ILE A 173 1.16 -7.86 9.68
C ILE A 173 0.63 -6.64 8.94
N VAL A 174 -0.54 -6.77 8.33
CA VAL A 174 -1.20 -5.72 7.56
C VAL A 174 -2.23 -5.01 8.41
N LYS A 175 -2.17 -3.68 8.43
CA LYS A 175 -3.16 -2.80 9.07
C LYS A 175 -3.69 -1.82 8.02
N PRO A 176 -4.84 -2.10 7.36
CA PRO A 176 -5.47 -1.17 6.44
C PRO A 176 -6.01 0.08 7.15
N ALA A 177 -6.31 1.12 6.40
CA ALA A 177 -7.09 2.23 6.90
C ALA A 177 -8.49 1.74 7.30
N THR A 178 -9.00 2.26 8.42
CA THR A 178 -10.26 1.79 9.01
C THR A 178 -11.42 1.85 8.03
N VAL A 179 -11.60 2.99 7.36
CA VAL A 179 -12.80 3.28 6.54
C VAL A 179 -12.98 2.40 5.30
N THR A 180 -11.92 1.75 4.81
CA THR A 180 -11.95 0.87 3.62
C THR A 180 -11.46 -0.54 3.93
N SER A 181 -11.32 -0.88 5.21
CA SER A 181 -10.76 -2.16 5.66
C SER A 181 -11.56 -3.37 5.24
N TYR A 182 -12.86 -3.25 5.01
CA TYR A 182 -13.73 -4.33 4.52
C TYR A 182 -13.28 -4.86 3.15
N LEU A 183 -12.84 -3.98 2.25
CA LEU A 183 -12.33 -4.40 0.95
C LEU A 183 -10.96 -5.09 1.09
N THR A 184 -10.06 -4.53 1.92
CA THR A 184 -8.77 -5.17 2.22
C THR A 184 -8.98 -6.54 2.87
N GLU A 185 -9.94 -6.66 3.79
CA GLU A 185 -10.27 -7.91 4.48
C GLU A 185 -10.78 -8.97 3.49
N ALA A 186 -11.66 -8.60 2.57
CA ALA A 186 -12.19 -9.52 1.56
C ALA A 186 -11.08 -10.11 0.68
N VAL A 187 -10.16 -9.26 0.18
CA VAL A 187 -9.00 -9.73 -0.60
C VAL A 187 -8.08 -10.58 0.27
N PHE A 188 -7.82 -10.15 1.50
CA PHE A 188 -6.97 -10.89 2.44
C PHE A 188 -7.56 -12.25 2.80
N ARG A 189 -8.89 -12.34 2.95
CA ARG A 189 -9.60 -13.60 3.17
C ARG A 189 -9.36 -14.58 2.02
N ALA A 190 -9.51 -14.13 0.78
CA ALA A 190 -9.22 -14.94 -0.40
C ALA A 190 -7.75 -15.42 -0.42
N MET A 191 -6.81 -14.57 0.03
CA MET A 191 -5.39 -14.96 0.16
C MET A 191 -5.21 -16.09 1.19
N ILE A 192 -5.86 -16.03 2.34
CA ILE A 192 -5.78 -17.07 3.38
C ILE A 192 -6.45 -18.37 2.90
N GLU A 193 -7.62 -18.26 2.30
CA GLU A 193 -8.39 -19.43 1.81
C GLU A 193 -7.68 -20.16 0.68
N SER A 194 -6.87 -19.47 -0.12
CA SER A 194 -6.03 -20.07 -1.17
C SER A 194 -4.97 -21.02 -0.64
N ARG A 195 -4.52 -20.86 0.60
CA ARG A 195 -3.43 -21.62 1.24
C ARG A 195 -2.11 -21.62 0.46
N ILE A 196 -1.90 -20.63 -0.42
CA ILE A 196 -0.69 -20.52 -1.25
C ILE A 196 0.52 -20.21 -0.39
N PHE A 197 0.40 -19.26 0.55
CA PHE A 197 1.48 -18.95 1.48
C PHE A 197 1.40 -19.78 2.76
N PRO A 198 2.55 -20.09 3.38
CA PRO A 198 2.57 -20.85 4.62
C PRO A 198 1.89 -20.07 5.76
N GLU A 199 1.41 -20.83 6.77
CA GLU A 199 0.81 -20.25 7.98
C GLU A 199 1.75 -19.25 8.64
N GLY A 200 1.19 -18.16 9.16
CA GLY A 200 1.93 -17.09 9.83
C GLY A 200 2.68 -16.14 8.89
N ALA A 201 2.77 -16.42 7.57
CA ALA A 201 3.42 -15.52 6.61
C ALA A 201 2.73 -14.16 6.52
N ILE A 202 1.40 -14.13 6.66
CA ILE A 202 0.59 -12.91 6.63
C ILE A 202 -0.46 -12.90 7.73
N GLN A 203 -0.69 -11.74 8.33
CA GLN A 203 -1.72 -11.48 9.34
C GLN A 203 -2.40 -10.14 9.08
N LEU A 204 -3.61 -9.94 9.59
CA LEU A 204 -4.43 -8.74 9.34
C LEU A 204 -5.04 -8.21 10.63
N ILE A 205 -4.96 -6.89 10.81
CA ILE A 205 -5.64 -6.16 11.88
C ILE A 205 -6.65 -5.20 11.25
N CYS A 206 -7.95 -5.48 11.43
CA CYS A 206 -9.03 -4.55 11.10
C CYS A 206 -9.42 -3.78 12.37
N GLY A 207 -8.93 -2.54 12.52
CA GLY A 207 -9.12 -1.72 13.72
C GLY A 207 -7.89 -0.92 14.09
N SER A 208 -7.71 -0.65 15.38
CA SER A 208 -6.53 0.03 15.92
C SER A 208 -5.31 -0.89 15.87
N ALA A 209 -4.14 -0.29 15.62
CA ALA A 209 -2.85 -0.98 15.77
C ALA A 209 -2.41 -1.11 17.25
N GLY A 210 -3.16 -0.50 18.18
CA GLY A 210 -2.87 -0.56 19.62
C GLY A 210 -1.39 -0.34 19.93
N ASP A 211 -0.82 -1.27 20.69
CA ASP A 211 0.58 -1.32 21.12
C ASP A 211 1.48 -2.16 20.18
N LEU A 212 1.03 -2.51 18.96
CA LEU A 212 1.79 -3.38 18.04
C LEU A 212 3.24 -2.93 17.86
N LEU A 213 3.49 -1.61 17.78
CA LEU A 213 4.82 -1.07 17.56
C LEU A 213 5.75 -1.30 18.78
N ASP A 214 5.18 -1.48 19.97
CA ASP A 214 5.94 -1.69 21.20
C ASP A 214 6.55 -3.11 21.30
N HIS A 215 6.11 -4.02 20.41
CA HIS A 215 6.60 -5.41 20.31
C HIS A 215 7.66 -5.60 19.22
N LEU A 216 8.17 -4.51 18.62
CA LEU A 216 9.13 -4.57 17.51
C LEU A 216 10.58 -4.40 17.97
N ASP A 217 11.50 -4.94 17.18
CA ASP A 217 12.96 -4.85 17.42
C ASP A 217 13.72 -4.51 16.12
N CYS A 218 15.04 -4.47 16.18
CA CYS A 218 15.92 -4.13 15.06
C CYS A 218 15.82 -5.09 13.86
N GLN A 219 15.22 -6.28 14.02
CA GLN A 219 14.94 -7.22 12.95
C GLN A 219 13.58 -6.97 12.28
N CYS A 220 12.81 -6.00 12.78
CA CYS A 220 11.51 -5.64 12.25
C CYS A 220 11.59 -4.44 11.30
N ALA A 221 10.54 -4.27 10.51
CA ALA A 221 10.37 -3.11 9.65
C ALA A 221 8.93 -2.59 9.72
N VAL A 222 8.75 -1.28 9.64
CA VAL A 222 7.46 -0.62 9.48
C VAL A 222 7.43 0.06 8.12
N ALA A 223 6.39 -0.19 7.34
CA ALA A 223 6.09 0.53 6.10
C ALA A 223 4.75 1.25 6.26
N PHE A 224 4.81 2.57 6.31
CA PHE A 224 3.67 3.45 6.51
C PHE A 224 3.36 4.25 5.25
N THR A 225 2.08 4.30 4.88
CA THR A 225 1.56 5.24 3.87
C THR A 225 0.38 6.00 4.48
N GLY A 226 0.44 7.33 4.49
CA GLY A 226 -0.63 8.17 5.06
C GLY A 226 -0.25 9.64 5.17
N SER A 227 -0.78 10.34 6.19
CA SER A 227 -0.43 11.74 6.45
C SER A 227 0.93 11.89 7.13
N ALA A 228 1.63 13.00 6.86
CA ALA A 228 2.89 13.31 7.52
C ALA A 228 2.76 13.37 9.05
N ASP A 229 1.63 13.87 9.57
CA ASP A 229 1.41 13.95 11.02
C ASP A 229 1.29 12.57 11.65
N THR A 230 0.52 11.65 11.04
CA THR A 230 0.45 10.26 11.51
C THR A 230 1.80 9.57 11.40
N GLY A 231 2.51 9.76 10.28
CA GLY A 231 3.84 9.18 10.09
C GLY A 231 4.85 9.67 11.14
N ARG A 232 4.83 10.97 11.46
CA ARG A 232 5.65 11.57 12.52
C ARG A 232 5.32 10.96 13.89
N HIS A 233 4.02 10.83 14.21
CA HIS A 233 3.58 10.23 15.46
C HIS A 233 4.07 8.78 15.59
N LEU A 234 3.85 7.95 14.58
CA LEU A 234 4.30 6.55 14.58
C LEU A 234 5.83 6.43 14.68
N LYS A 235 6.56 7.24 13.90
CA LYS A 235 8.03 7.24 13.88
C LYS A 235 8.64 7.71 15.20
N SER A 236 7.93 8.54 15.98
CA SER A 236 8.35 8.99 17.30
C SER A 236 8.04 8.01 18.43
N ASN A 237 7.49 6.83 18.12
CA ASN A 237 7.29 5.78 19.11
C ASN A 237 8.64 5.38 19.73
N LYS A 238 8.67 5.24 21.06
CA LYS A 238 9.89 4.97 21.84
C LYS A 238 10.60 3.71 21.35
N THR A 239 9.88 2.62 21.14
CA THR A 239 10.44 1.34 20.70
C THR A 239 11.06 1.45 19.29
N ILE A 240 10.43 2.19 18.39
CA ILE A 240 10.98 2.42 17.03
C ILE A 240 12.36 3.08 17.12
N ILE A 241 12.51 4.07 18.01
CA ILE A 241 13.75 4.82 18.17
C ILE A 241 14.79 3.99 18.91
N GLU A 242 14.46 3.45 20.08
CA GLU A 242 15.42 2.76 20.96
C GLU A 242 15.91 1.43 20.38
N ASN A 243 15.04 0.70 19.69
CA ASN A 243 15.37 -0.58 19.06
C ASN A 243 15.84 -0.44 17.61
N SER A 244 16.02 0.77 17.10
CA SER A 244 16.45 1.02 15.71
C SER A 244 15.59 0.27 14.67
N VAL A 245 14.29 0.22 14.88
CA VAL A 245 13.35 -0.42 13.94
C VAL A 245 13.36 0.33 12.60
N ARG A 246 13.48 -0.40 11.50
CA ARG A 246 13.44 0.20 10.16
C ARG A 246 12.06 0.81 9.92
N PHE A 247 12.04 2.11 9.61
CA PHE A 247 10.79 2.83 9.37
C PHE A 247 10.81 3.51 8.00
N ASN A 248 10.04 2.96 7.06
CA ASN A 248 9.82 3.56 5.75
C ASN A 248 8.50 4.33 5.76
N GLN A 249 8.53 5.57 5.27
CA GLN A 249 7.37 6.46 5.26
C GLN A 249 7.14 7.03 3.87
N GLU A 250 5.95 6.80 3.34
CA GLU A 250 5.38 7.55 2.23
C GLU A 250 4.26 8.44 2.79
N ALA A 251 4.44 9.76 2.75
CA ALA A 251 3.50 10.69 3.35
C ALA A 251 3.36 11.96 2.53
N ASP A 252 2.11 12.39 2.38
CA ASP A 252 1.70 13.59 1.66
C ASP A 252 2.20 13.64 0.20
N SER A 253 1.86 14.67 -0.53
CA SER A 253 2.42 14.92 -1.86
C SER A 253 2.24 16.39 -2.26
N LEU A 254 3.18 16.90 -3.06
CA LEU A 254 3.17 18.25 -3.60
C LEU A 254 3.35 18.23 -5.13
N ASN A 255 2.74 17.27 -5.81
CA ASN A 255 2.87 17.10 -7.25
C ASN A 255 2.43 18.37 -7.99
N PHE A 256 3.17 18.71 -9.02
CA PHE A 256 2.83 19.81 -9.90
C PHE A 256 2.88 19.37 -11.37
N SER A 257 2.19 20.13 -12.21
CA SER A 257 2.33 20.09 -13.66
C SER A 257 2.68 21.49 -14.15
N MET A 258 3.61 21.61 -15.07
CA MET A 258 4.09 22.88 -15.62
C MET A 258 3.86 22.91 -17.11
N LEU A 259 3.25 24.00 -17.60
CA LEU A 259 3.13 24.30 -19.02
C LEU A 259 4.33 25.15 -19.46
N GLY A 260 5.02 24.74 -20.51
CA GLY A 260 6.10 25.53 -21.11
C GLY A 260 5.59 26.79 -21.83
N PRO A 261 6.39 27.85 -21.94
CA PRO A 261 5.99 29.09 -22.61
C PRO A 261 5.79 28.94 -24.11
N ASP A 262 6.32 27.89 -24.70
CA ASP A 262 6.22 27.50 -26.10
C ASP A 262 4.99 26.66 -26.44
N ALA A 263 4.29 26.14 -25.45
CA ALA A 263 3.07 25.36 -25.62
C ALA A 263 1.84 26.27 -25.75
N ALA A 264 1.69 26.89 -26.92
CA ALA A 264 0.59 27.85 -27.19
C ALA A 264 -0.79 27.18 -27.15
N PRO A 265 -1.86 27.92 -26.81
CA PRO A 265 -3.23 27.43 -26.91
C PRO A 265 -3.53 26.87 -28.31
N GLY A 266 -4.02 25.62 -28.35
CA GLY A 266 -4.31 24.88 -29.60
C GLY A 266 -3.16 24.00 -30.09
N SER A 267 -1.98 23.99 -29.43
CA SER A 267 -0.94 23.00 -29.69
C SER A 267 -1.28 21.66 -29.01
N ASP A 268 -0.67 20.57 -29.49
CA ASP A 268 -0.86 19.23 -28.92
C ASP A 268 -0.37 19.17 -27.45
N GLU A 269 0.71 19.87 -27.12
CA GLU A 269 1.25 19.95 -25.76
C GLU A 269 0.31 20.68 -24.82
N PHE A 270 -0.32 21.79 -25.26
CA PHE A 270 -1.31 22.52 -24.48
C PHE A 270 -2.54 21.63 -24.20
N ASP A 271 -3.06 20.97 -25.22
CA ASP A 271 -4.21 20.09 -25.11
C ASP A 271 -3.94 18.89 -24.20
N LEU A 272 -2.76 18.28 -24.31
CA LEU A 272 -2.32 17.19 -23.47
C LEU A 272 -2.18 17.64 -22.00
N PHE A 273 -1.56 18.79 -21.77
CA PHE A 273 -1.41 19.38 -20.44
C PHE A 273 -2.76 19.56 -19.74
N VAL A 274 -3.71 20.25 -20.38
CA VAL A 274 -5.06 20.49 -19.79
C VAL A 274 -5.79 19.17 -19.56
N LYS A 275 -5.68 18.22 -20.50
CA LYS A 275 -6.30 16.88 -20.38
C LYS A 275 -5.76 16.09 -19.20
N GLU A 276 -4.43 16.03 -19.03
CA GLU A 276 -3.81 15.25 -17.95
C GLU A 276 -4.04 15.92 -16.59
N VAL A 277 -4.00 17.26 -16.48
CA VAL A 277 -4.38 17.97 -15.26
C VAL A 277 -5.82 17.64 -14.86
N ALA A 278 -6.76 17.71 -15.79
CA ALA A 278 -8.16 17.40 -15.53
C ALA A 278 -8.37 15.93 -15.11
N LYS A 279 -7.70 14.99 -15.78
CA LYS A 279 -7.72 13.57 -15.49
C LYS A 279 -7.17 13.27 -14.08
N GLU A 280 -6.00 13.81 -13.73
CA GLU A 280 -5.36 13.58 -12.43
C GLU A 280 -6.16 14.18 -11.26
N MET A 281 -6.81 15.31 -11.47
CA MET A 281 -7.68 15.93 -10.47
C MET A 281 -9.02 15.20 -10.28
N THR A 282 -9.47 14.44 -11.25
CA THR A 282 -10.79 13.78 -11.23
C THR A 282 -10.74 12.28 -10.94
N SER A 283 -9.63 11.61 -11.31
CA SER A 283 -9.44 10.19 -11.00
C SER A 283 -9.46 9.96 -9.50
N LYS A 284 -10.26 8.99 -9.02
CA LYS A 284 -10.49 8.71 -7.59
C LYS A 284 -10.85 9.99 -6.80
N THR A 285 -11.56 10.94 -7.42
CA THR A 285 -11.88 12.25 -6.83
C THR A 285 -10.64 13.04 -6.35
N GLY A 286 -9.49 12.82 -7.00
CA GLY A 286 -8.20 13.41 -6.62
C GLY A 286 -7.55 12.77 -5.38
N GLN A 287 -8.08 11.67 -4.88
CA GLN A 287 -7.55 10.94 -3.71
C GLN A 287 -6.40 9.99 -4.11
N LYS A 288 -5.39 10.55 -4.76
CA LYS A 288 -4.18 9.84 -5.21
C LYS A 288 -2.93 10.54 -4.70
N CYS A 289 -1.89 9.77 -4.37
CA CYS A 289 -0.57 10.33 -4.06
C CYS A 289 0.02 11.09 -5.27
N THR A 290 -0.30 10.68 -6.50
CA THR A 290 0.14 11.29 -7.75
C THR A 290 -0.76 12.42 -8.26
N ALA A 291 -1.89 12.72 -7.61
CA ALA A 291 -2.80 13.79 -8.06
C ALA A 291 -2.08 15.14 -8.12
N ILE A 292 -2.27 15.86 -9.22
CA ILE A 292 -1.69 17.18 -9.43
C ILE A 292 -2.31 18.16 -8.42
N ARG A 293 -1.48 18.75 -7.56
CA ARG A 293 -1.87 19.71 -6.53
C ARG A 293 -1.59 21.15 -6.93
N ARG A 294 -0.65 21.36 -7.85
CA ARG A 294 -0.22 22.66 -8.32
C ARG A 294 -0.12 22.64 -9.82
N THR A 295 -0.65 23.67 -10.46
CA THR A 295 -0.58 23.85 -11.91
C THR A 295 0.15 25.16 -12.17
N LEU A 296 1.33 25.09 -12.79
CA LEU A 296 2.17 26.23 -13.12
C LEU A 296 1.97 26.55 -14.60
N VAL A 297 1.54 27.78 -14.87
CA VAL A 297 1.15 28.23 -16.22
C VAL A 297 1.75 29.61 -16.48
N PRO A 298 2.31 29.91 -17.68
CA PRO A 298 2.69 31.26 -18.05
C PRO A 298 1.52 32.24 -17.89
N GLY A 299 1.80 33.44 -17.36
CA GLY A 299 0.76 34.41 -17.01
C GLY A 299 -0.20 34.78 -18.13
N ASN A 300 0.31 34.84 -19.37
CA ASN A 300 -0.46 35.13 -20.58
C ASN A 300 -1.35 33.94 -21.07
N MET A 301 -1.21 32.74 -20.51
CA MET A 301 -1.97 31.53 -20.89
C MET A 301 -2.97 31.09 -19.82
N VAL A 302 -3.01 31.74 -18.66
CA VAL A 302 -3.85 31.35 -17.53
C VAL A 302 -5.34 31.29 -17.91
N GLU A 303 -5.84 32.29 -18.63
CA GLU A 303 -7.24 32.34 -19.03
C GLU A 303 -7.62 31.21 -19.99
N ASP A 304 -6.76 30.89 -20.94
CA ASP A 304 -6.98 29.82 -21.93
C ASP A 304 -6.98 28.45 -21.23
N VAL A 305 -6.04 28.20 -20.32
CA VAL A 305 -6.01 26.97 -19.53
C VAL A 305 -7.26 26.84 -18.67
N MET A 306 -7.68 27.89 -17.98
CA MET A 306 -8.89 27.89 -17.13
C MET A 306 -10.15 27.63 -17.96
N LYS A 307 -10.26 28.22 -19.14
CA LYS A 307 -11.39 28.04 -20.07
C LYS A 307 -11.49 26.59 -20.55
N ASP A 308 -10.40 26.02 -21.04
CA ASP A 308 -10.35 24.64 -21.53
C ASP A 308 -10.53 23.62 -20.42
N TRP A 309 -9.91 23.84 -19.26
CA TRP A 309 -10.10 23.02 -18.10
C TRP A 309 -11.57 23.01 -17.61
N SER A 310 -12.22 24.17 -17.61
CA SER A 310 -13.65 24.30 -17.24
C SER A 310 -14.55 23.54 -18.22
N ARG A 311 -14.25 23.56 -19.51
CA ARG A 311 -14.99 22.79 -20.53
C ARG A 311 -14.85 21.28 -20.27
N ARG A 312 -13.66 20.79 -19.98
CA ARG A 312 -13.40 19.37 -19.72
C ARG A 312 -14.05 18.91 -18.41
N ARG A 313 -14.16 19.77 -17.39
CA ARG A 313 -14.93 19.54 -16.16
C ARG A 313 -16.44 19.60 -16.35
N GLY A 314 -16.93 20.38 -17.28
CA GLY A 314 -18.37 20.60 -17.53
C GLY A 314 -19.16 19.33 -17.83
N GLY A 315 -18.52 18.28 -18.35
CA GLY A 315 -19.08 16.94 -18.45
C GLY A 315 -19.31 16.25 -17.11
N CYS A 316 -18.54 16.61 -16.07
CA CYS A 316 -18.63 16.04 -14.71
C CYS A 316 -19.47 16.89 -13.75
N ALA A 317 -19.59 18.20 -14.01
CA ALA A 317 -20.13 19.19 -13.06
C ALA A 317 -21.66 19.35 -13.08
N ARG A 318 -22.41 18.62 -13.92
CA ARG A 318 -23.88 18.77 -14.00
C ARG A 318 -24.67 18.16 -12.86
N ARG A 319 -24.03 17.55 -11.84
CA ARG A 319 -24.76 16.97 -10.71
C ARG A 319 -24.08 17.20 -9.37
N ARG A 320 -23.92 18.46 -8.89
CA ARG A 320 -24.03 18.86 -7.48
C ARG A 320 -23.69 20.33 -7.30
N ARG A 321 -24.69 21.13 -6.85
CA ARG A 321 -24.44 22.44 -6.25
C ARG A 321 -23.69 22.20 -4.94
N TRP A 322 -22.40 22.57 -4.89
CA TRP A 322 -21.68 22.73 -3.64
C TRP A 322 -22.34 23.86 -2.83
N ARG A 323 -23.00 23.52 -1.74
CA ARG A 323 -23.31 24.52 -0.72
C ARG A 323 -22.01 24.81 0.02
N ARG A 324 -21.56 26.05 0.02
CA ARG A 324 -20.47 26.50 0.89
C ARG A 324 -20.88 26.21 2.32
N PRO A 325 -20.00 25.65 3.20
CA PRO A 325 -20.28 25.61 4.62
C PRO A 325 -20.40 27.05 5.12
N HIS A 326 -21.44 27.32 5.91
CA HIS A 326 -21.65 28.60 6.58
C HIS A 326 -20.44 28.84 7.52
N PRO A 327 -19.89 30.08 7.56
CA PRO A 327 -18.88 30.41 8.55
C PRO A 327 -19.62 30.78 9.87
N SER A 328 -19.89 29.77 10.69
CA SER A 328 -20.23 29.94 12.12
C SER A 328 -20.55 28.55 12.72
N ALA A 329 -19.58 27.94 13.36
CA ALA A 329 -19.66 27.30 14.68
C ALA A 329 -18.23 26.87 15.07
#